data_6c679bc5b7e4b1a7348d8a1e42960ad4
#
_entry.id   6c679bc5b7e4b1a7348d8a1e42960ad4
#
_cell.length_a   1.000
_cell.length_b   1.000
_cell.length_c   1.000
_cell.angle_alpha   90.00
_cell.angle_beta   90.00
_cell.angle_gamma   90.00
#
_symmetry.space_group_name_H-M   'P 1'
#
loop_
_entity.id
_entity.type
_entity.pdbx_description
1 polymer ?
#
loop_
_entity_poly.entity_id
_entity_poly.type
_entity_poly.pdbx_seq_one_letter_code
_entity_poly.pdbx_strand_id
1 'polypeptide(L)'
;VMLRSNLIIAGSNFIFEHINSNYQNYLITKNKLMVIFRGINLDFYNSQNISSEKLNKLISNWQIDINKKIILLPGRLTNWKGQEKFIEALNILIEDYNNLNFNAIILGSDQGRSVYSKKLHNLSERYNLGNRLQFIDFCEVMPLAYKLSDIVISSSIEPEAFGRVAVEAQAMKKPIIASNIGGSKETIINGKSGFLYNAEDPRELAKILNTVIQLDKDTLNSIGNEGRKNVTKKFDVEKMCQTTFTEYKKLLNL
;
A
#
# COMPACT_ATOMS: atom_id res chain seq x y z
N VAL A 1 23.39 -6.35 17.35
CA VAL A 1 24.46 -5.83 16.48
C VAL A 1 24.12 -4.43 16.00
N MET A 2 22.91 -4.18 15.42
CA MET A 2 22.52 -2.87 14.87
C MET A 2 22.58 -1.72 15.90
N LEU A 3 22.24 -1.97 17.14
CA LEU A 3 22.21 -0.94 18.21
C LEU A 3 23.59 -0.48 18.68
N ARG A 4 24.66 -1.16 18.21
CA ARG A 4 26.07 -0.80 18.49
C ARG A 4 26.72 -0.01 17.35
N SER A 5 25.97 0.34 16.31
CA SER A 5 26.49 1.12 15.18
C SER A 5 26.64 2.60 15.55
N ASN A 6 27.42 3.33 14.75
CA ASN A 6 27.64 4.76 14.93
C ASN A 6 26.43 5.62 14.52
N LEU A 7 25.57 5.08 13.66
CA LEU A 7 24.33 5.68 13.22
C LEU A 7 23.26 4.61 13.03
N ILE A 8 22.06 4.88 13.49
CA ILE A 8 20.88 4.04 13.28
C ILE A 8 19.86 4.90 12.53
N ILE A 9 19.49 4.45 11.34
CA ILE A 9 18.49 5.12 10.51
C ILE A 9 17.17 4.32 10.58
N ALA A 10 16.13 4.95 11.13
CA ALA A 10 14.78 4.43 11.11
C ALA A 10 14.08 4.90 9.83
N GLY A 11 13.43 3.96 9.11
CA GLY A 11 12.74 4.25 7.85
C GLY A 11 11.38 4.94 8.00
N SER A 12 10.91 5.13 9.23
CA SER A 12 9.65 5.81 9.60
C SER A 12 9.72 6.27 11.06
N ASN A 13 8.83 7.18 11.46
CA ASN A 13 8.70 7.54 12.87
C ASN A 13 8.22 6.35 13.70
N PHE A 14 7.34 5.50 13.16
CA PHE A 14 6.92 4.27 13.84
C PHE A 14 8.12 3.40 14.24
N ILE A 15 9.07 3.17 13.35
CA ILE A 15 10.28 2.40 13.65
C ILE A 15 11.20 3.15 14.61
N PHE A 16 11.31 4.48 14.47
CA PHE A 16 12.07 5.31 15.40
C PHE A 16 11.53 5.15 16.82
N GLU A 17 10.23 5.33 17.02
CA GLU A 17 9.58 5.20 18.33
C GLU A 17 9.71 3.77 18.88
N HIS A 18 9.54 2.76 18.04
CA HIS A 18 9.73 1.37 18.44
C HIS A 18 11.15 1.11 18.97
N ILE A 19 12.19 1.60 18.27
CA ILE A 19 13.58 1.45 18.71
C ILE A 19 13.81 2.25 19.99
N ASN A 20 13.35 3.49 20.02
CA ASN A 20 13.54 4.38 21.17
C ASN A 20 12.88 3.84 22.45
N SER A 21 11.66 3.30 22.34
CA SER A 21 10.92 2.79 23.50
C SER A 21 11.44 1.44 24.00
N ASN A 22 11.82 0.54 23.09
CA ASN A 22 12.14 -0.84 23.49
C ASN A 22 13.64 -1.10 23.69
N TYR A 23 14.51 -0.24 23.14
CA TYR A 23 15.95 -0.49 23.10
C TYR A 23 16.79 0.70 23.59
N GLN A 24 16.19 1.66 24.25
CA GLN A 24 16.86 2.87 24.74
C GLN A 24 18.11 2.56 25.58
N ASN A 25 18.05 1.54 26.44
CA ASN A 25 19.17 1.13 27.30
C ASN A 25 20.38 0.56 26.51
N TYR A 26 20.18 0.18 25.26
CA TYR A 26 21.22 -0.36 24.38
C TYR A 26 21.82 0.70 23.43
N LEU A 27 21.22 1.89 23.37
CA LEU A 27 21.73 3.02 22.59
C LEU A 27 22.85 3.69 23.37
N ILE A 28 24.08 3.58 22.90
CA ILE A 28 25.28 4.13 23.56
C ILE A 28 25.19 5.67 23.65
N THR A 29 24.55 6.32 22.67
CA THR A 29 24.27 7.77 22.68
C THR A 29 22.92 8.05 22.00
N LYS A 30 22.13 8.98 22.55
CA LYS A 30 20.83 9.39 21.99
C LYS A 30 20.92 9.98 20.58
N ASN A 31 22.07 10.50 20.19
CA ASN A 31 22.28 11.18 18.90
C ASN A 31 22.53 10.22 17.73
N LYS A 32 22.48 8.91 17.95
CA LYS A 32 22.72 7.90 16.92
C LYS A 32 21.47 7.45 16.19
N LEU A 33 20.29 7.68 16.72
CA LEU A 33 19.03 7.28 16.11
C LEU A 33 18.36 8.47 15.45
N MET A 34 18.06 8.35 14.16
CA MET A 34 17.35 9.38 13.40
C MET A 34 16.37 8.78 12.39
N VAL A 35 15.40 9.57 11.95
CA VAL A 35 14.47 9.18 10.89
C VAL A 35 15.00 9.69 9.55
N ILE A 36 15.17 8.76 8.60
CA ILE A 36 15.26 9.05 7.18
C ILE A 36 14.20 8.19 6.51
N PHE A 37 13.11 8.81 6.09
CA PHE A 37 12.01 8.08 5.45
C PHE A 37 12.50 7.30 4.23
N ARG A 38 11.95 6.10 4.05
CA ARG A 38 12.19 5.34 2.83
C ARG A 38 11.69 6.11 1.62
N GLY A 39 12.50 6.15 0.58
CA GLY A 39 12.17 6.77 -0.69
C GLY A 39 11.59 5.78 -1.70
N ILE A 40 10.87 6.34 -2.67
CA ILE A 40 10.37 5.64 -3.85
C ILE A 40 10.94 6.30 -5.11
N ASN A 41 11.23 5.49 -6.12
CA ASN A 41 11.63 6.00 -7.43
C ASN A 41 10.40 6.58 -8.16
N LEU A 42 10.32 7.92 -8.20
CA LEU A 42 9.18 8.65 -8.76
C LEU A 42 9.10 8.57 -10.28
N ASP A 43 10.18 8.29 -10.97
CA ASP A 43 10.19 8.10 -12.42
C ASP A 43 9.68 6.72 -12.80
N PHE A 44 10.06 5.69 -12.02
CA PHE A 44 9.54 4.34 -12.20
C PHE A 44 8.03 4.28 -11.88
N TYR A 45 7.59 4.89 -10.78
CA TYR A 45 6.18 5.01 -10.40
C TYR A 45 5.57 6.29 -10.97
N ASN A 46 5.51 6.37 -12.31
CA ASN A 46 4.91 7.49 -13.03
C ASN A 46 3.92 6.98 -14.07
N SER A 47 2.65 7.35 -13.92
CA SER A 47 1.58 6.94 -14.81
C SER A 47 1.75 7.42 -16.27
N GLN A 48 2.54 8.47 -16.49
CA GLN A 48 2.83 8.99 -17.83
C GLN A 48 3.83 8.10 -18.58
N ASN A 49 4.68 7.36 -17.88
CA ASN A 49 5.69 6.47 -18.47
C ASN A 49 5.12 5.09 -18.82
N ILE A 50 3.82 4.87 -18.60
CA ILE A 50 3.17 3.59 -18.89
C ILE A 50 2.65 3.55 -20.33
N SER A 51 3.19 2.64 -21.13
CA SER A 51 2.74 2.37 -22.49
C SER A 51 1.30 1.81 -22.51
N SER A 52 0.45 2.39 -23.36
CA SER A 52 -0.92 1.91 -23.56
C SER A 52 -0.95 0.47 -24.09
N GLU A 53 0.01 0.08 -24.92
CA GLU A 53 0.15 -1.29 -25.43
C GLU A 53 0.38 -2.29 -24.30
N LYS A 54 1.34 -2.00 -23.40
CA LYS A 54 1.63 -2.84 -22.23
C LYS A 54 0.43 -2.94 -21.29
N LEU A 55 -0.29 -1.83 -21.10
CA LEU A 55 -1.50 -1.80 -20.28
C LEU A 55 -2.60 -2.66 -20.89
N ASN A 56 -2.85 -2.53 -22.20
CA ASN A 56 -3.86 -3.33 -22.91
C ASN A 56 -3.52 -4.83 -22.88
N LYS A 57 -2.25 -5.19 -23.02
CA LYS A 57 -1.78 -6.57 -22.86
C LYS A 57 -2.04 -7.11 -21.46
N LEU A 58 -1.81 -6.30 -20.42
CA LEU A 58 -2.11 -6.68 -19.04
C LEU A 58 -3.60 -6.91 -18.84
N ILE A 59 -4.47 -6.01 -19.33
CA ILE A 59 -5.93 -6.10 -19.25
C ILE A 59 -6.41 -7.41 -19.91
N SER A 60 -5.91 -7.71 -21.11
CA SER A 60 -6.25 -8.94 -21.82
C SER A 60 -5.79 -10.19 -21.08
N ASN A 61 -4.53 -10.21 -20.60
CA ASN A 61 -3.98 -11.37 -19.88
C ASN A 61 -4.71 -11.65 -18.57
N TRP A 62 -5.13 -10.60 -17.88
CA TRP A 62 -5.86 -10.72 -16.61
C TRP A 62 -7.37 -10.82 -16.81
N GLN A 63 -7.88 -10.70 -18.04
CA GLN A 63 -9.30 -10.74 -18.38
C GLN A 63 -10.15 -9.77 -17.55
N ILE A 64 -9.67 -8.53 -17.40
CA ILE A 64 -10.30 -7.51 -16.57
C ILE A 64 -11.41 -6.79 -17.32
N ASP A 65 -12.59 -6.70 -16.71
CA ASP A 65 -13.69 -5.85 -17.19
C ASP A 65 -13.43 -4.40 -16.77
N ILE A 66 -12.95 -3.59 -17.70
CA ILE A 66 -12.62 -2.17 -17.48
C ILE A 66 -13.85 -1.25 -17.33
N ASN A 67 -15.06 -1.76 -17.53
CA ASN A 67 -16.29 -0.99 -17.29
C ASN A 67 -16.66 -0.94 -15.80
N LYS A 68 -15.99 -1.74 -14.97
CA LYS A 68 -16.15 -1.77 -13.52
C LYS A 68 -15.00 -1.07 -12.83
N LYS A 69 -15.23 -0.62 -11.59
CA LYS A 69 -14.16 -0.08 -10.74
C LYS A 69 -13.16 -1.18 -10.36
N ILE A 70 -11.89 -0.96 -10.63
CA ILE A 70 -10.84 -1.92 -10.33
C ILE A 70 -10.22 -1.61 -8.99
N ILE A 71 -10.36 -2.54 -8.04
CA ILE A 71 -9.82 -2.46 -6.67
C ILE A 71 -8.62 -3.38 -6.59
N LEU A 72 -7.44 -2.85 -6.31
CA LEU A 72 -6.20 -3.61 -6.26
C LEU A 72 -5.68 -3.72 -4.81
N LEU A 73 -5.47 -4.95 -4.34
CA LEU A 73 -4.72 -5.23 -3.10
C LEU A 73 -3.40 -5.93 -3.44
N PRO A 74 -2.29 -5.20 -3.53
CA PRO A 74 -0.99 -5.81 -3.79
C PRO A 74 -0.30 -6.21 -2.49
N GLY A 75 0.24 -7.41 -2.45
CA GLY A 75 1.02 -7.89 -1.32
C GLY A 75 1.13 -9.40 -1.28
N ARG A 76 2.21 -9.90 -0.69
CA ARG A 76 2.40 -11.35 -0.47
C ARG A 76 1.20 -11.93 0.27
N LEU A 77 0.79 -13.14 -0.09
CA LEU A 77 -0.29 -13.83 0.63
C LEU A 77 0.23 -14.30 1.98
N THR A 78 -0.01 -13.49 3.00
CA THR A 78 0.35 -13.77 4.39
C THR A 78 -0.73 -13.22 5.32
N ASN A 79 -0.98 -13.92 6.42
CA ASN A 79 -2.06 -13.55 7.36
C ASN A 79 -2.01 -12.07 7.78
N TRP A 80 -0.83 -11.58 8.13
CA TRP A 80 -0.64 -10.21 8.60
C TRP A 80 -0.92 -9.11 7.54
N LYS A 81 -0.99 -9.49 6.23
CA LYS A 81 -1.41 -8.58 5.15
C LYS A 81 -2.91 -8.38 5.05
N GLY A 82 -3.70 -9.15 5.82
CA GLY A 82 -5.12 -8.89 6.01
C GLY A 82 -6.00 -9.11 4.79
N GLN A 83 -5.60 -9.98 3.84
CA GLN A 83 -6.44 -10.32 2.68
C GLN A 83 -7.80 -10.87 3.11
N GLU A 84 -7.88 -11.58 4.23
CA GLU A 84 -9.15 -12.07 4.77
C GLU A 84 -10.09 -10.91 5.11
N LYS A 85 -9.58 -9.87 5.81
CA LYS A 85 -10.36 -8.68 6.15
C LYS A 85 -10.85 -7.93 4.91
N PHE A 86 -10.04 -7.92 3.86
CA PHE A 86 -10.44 -7.36 2.58
C PHE A 86 -11.56 -8.17 1.92
N ILE A 87 -11.46 -9.50 1.91
CA ILE A 87 -12.51 -10.39 1.37
C ILE A 87 -13.81 -10.25 2.17
N GLU A 88 -13.73 -10.17 3.51
CA GLU A 88 -14.88 -9.87 4.38
C GLU A 88 -15.51 -8.51 4.01
N ALA A 89 -14.70 -7.48 3.80
CA ALA A 89 -15.18 -6.16 3.40
C ALA A 89 -15.87 -6.16 2.02
N LEU A 90 -15.38 -6.94 1.05
CA LEU A 90 -16.04 -7.11 -0.25
C LEU A 90 -17.41 -7.78 -0.12
N ASN A 91 -17.54 -8.78 0.76
CA ASN A 91 -18.85 -9.38 1.05
C ASN A 91 -19.82 -8.36 1.67
N ILE A 92 -19.38 -7.60 2.65
CA ILE A 92 -20.18 -6.53 3.26
C ILE A 92 -20.59 -5.48 2.23
N LEU A 93 -19.67 -5.13 1.30
CA LEU A 93 -19.95 -4.20 0.20
C LEU A 93 -21.11 -4.68 -0.69
N ILE A 94 -21.21 -5.97 -0.90
CA ILE A 94 -22.29 -6.59 -1.67
C ILE A 94 -23.58 -6.66 -0.85
N GLU A 95 -23.52 -7.23 0.35
CA GLU A 95 -24.70 -7.53 1.16
C GLU A 95 -25.35 -6.28 1.75
N ASP A 96 -24.55 -5.38 2.35
CA ASP A 96 -25.08 -4.22 3.06
C ASP A 96 -25.30 -3.00 2.14
N TYR A 97 -24.54 -2.88 1.03
CA TYR A 97 -24.59 -1.74 0.12
C TYR A 97 -25.11 -2.06 -1.28
N ASN A 98 -25.38 -3.34 -1.58
CA ASN A 98 -25.79 -3.82 -2.90
C ASN A 98 -24.88 -3.30 -4.04
N ASN A 99 -23.59 -3.12 -3.76
CA ASN A 99 -22.64 -2.59 -4.72
C ASN A 99 -21.96 -3.74 -5.48
N LEU A 100 -22.31 -3.90 -6.74
CA LEU A 100 -21.80 -4.94 -7.63
C LEU A 100 -20.88 -4.42 -8.73
N ASN A 101 -20.64 -3.11 -8.78
CA ASN A 101 -19.91 -2.46 -9.86
C ASN A 101 -18.40 -2.37 -9.60
N PHE A 102 -17.79 -3.52 -9.24
CA PHE A 102 -16.34 -3.59 -9.04
C PHE A 102 -15.74 -4.92 -9.51
N ASN A 103 -14.43 -4.89 -9.80
CA ASN A 103 -13.54 -6.03 -9.90
C ASN A 103 -12.42 -5.85 -8.87
N ALA A 104 -12.29 -6.78 -7.96
CA ALA A 104 -11.22 -6.79 -6.96
C ALA A 104 -10.09 -7.72 -7.41
N ILE A 105 -8.85 -7.33 -7.18
CA ILE A 105 -7.66 -8.11 -7.50
C ILE A 105 -6.79 -8.21 -6.26
N ILE A 106 -6.56 -9.43 -5.79
CA ILE A 106 -5.50 -9.72 -4.82
C ILE A 106 -4.26 -10.12 -5.65
N LEU A 107 -3.24 -9.27 -5.61
CA LEU A 107 -2.02 -9.44 -6.40
C LEU A 107 -0.83 -9.78 -5.52
N GLY A 108 -0.34 -11.00 -5.62
CA GLY A 108 0.87 -11.45 -4.93
C GLY A 108 0.95 -12.94 -4.73
N SER A 109 2.17 -13.46 -4.69
CA SER A 109 2.45 -14.88 -4.50
C SER A 109 2.28 -15.32 -3.04
N ASP A 110 1.88 -16.55 -2.86
CA ASP A 110 1.85 -17.23 -1.55
C ASP A 110 3.26 -17.65 -1.08
N GLN A 111 4.25 -17.64 -1.96
CA GLN A 111 5.63 -18.05 -1.67
C GLN A 111 5.69 -19.44 -1.00
N GLY A 112 4.86 -20.37 -1.45
CA GLY A 112 4.74 -21.73 -0.90
C GLY A 112 3.84 -21.86 0.33
N ARG A 113 3.13 -20.80 0.74
CA ARG A 113 2.16 -20.82 1.85
C ARG A 113 0.77 -21.26 1.38
N SER A 114 0.72 -22.41 0.72
CA SER A 114 -0.51 -22.93 0.07
C SER A 114 -1.72 -23.05 1.00
N VAL A 115 -1.51 -23.28 2.31
CA VAL A 115 -2.60 -23.37 3.30
C VAL A 115 -3.35 -22.04 3.40
N TYR A 116 -2.61 -20.92 3.47
CA TYR A 116 -3.22 -19.60 3.55
C TYR A 116 -3.90 -19.21 2.23
N SER A 117 -3.26 -19.49 1.10
CA SER A 117 -3.84 -19.27 -0.22
C SER A 117 -5.17 -20.03 -0.37
N LYS A 118 -5.20 -21.32 -0.04
CA LYS A 118 -6.45 -22.13 -0.05
C LYS A 118 -7.53 -21.54 0.86
N LYS A 119 -7.15 -21.05 2.06
CA LYS A 119 -8.10 -20.39 2.96
C LYS A 119 -8.76 -19.19 2.32
N LEU A 120 -8.00 -18.35 1.61
CA LEU A 120 -8.53 -17.17 0.91
C LEU A 120 -9.49 -17.57 -0.22
N HIS A 121 -9.16 -18.59 -1.03
CA HIS A 121 -10.03 -19.09 -2.07
C HIS A 121 -11.34 -19.63 -1.48
N ASN A 122 -11.28 -20.47 -0.45
CA ASN A 122 -12.47 -21.00 0.23
C ASN A 122 -13.35 -19.89 0.81
N LEU A 123 -12.74 -18.81 1.33
CA LEU A 123 -13.47 -17.65 1.84
C LEU A 123 -14.17 -16.89 0.71
N SER A 124 -13.51 -16.72 -0.43
CA SER A 124 -14.10 -16.11 -1.63
C SER A 124 -15.29 -16.92 -2.17
N GLU A 125 -15.17 -18.24 -2.19
CA GLU A 125 -16.26 -19.16 -2.58
C GLU A 125 -17.44 -19.08 -1.61
N ARG A 126 -17.17 -19.11 -0.28
CA ARG A 126 -18.19 -18.98 0.76
C ARG A 126 -19.03 -17.71 0.59
N TYR A 127 -18.39 -16.59 0.22
CA TYR A 127 -19.06 -15.31 0.01
C TYR A 127 -19.57 -15.11 -1.43
N ASN A 128 -19.53 -16.15 -2.27
CA ASN A 128 -19.99 -16.11 -3.66
C ASN A 128 -19.46 -14.91 -4.45
N LEU A 129 -18.17 -14.53 -4.21
CA LEU A 129 -17.57 -13.40 -4.92
C LEU A 129 -17.39 -13.67 -6.41
N GLY A 130 -17.19 -14.94 -6.81
CA GLY A 130 -17.09 -15.35 -8.20
C GLY A 130 -16.08 -14.51 -8.99
N ASN A 131 -16.48 -14.08 -10.18
CA ASN A 131 -15.63 -13.27 -11.05
C ASN A 131 -15.37 -11.83 -10.55
N ARG A 132 -15.92 -11.43 -9.40
CA ARG A 132 -15.65 -10.10 -8.80
C ARG A 132 -14.35 -10.06 -8.03
N LEU A 133 -13.77 -11.20 -7.66
CA LEU A 133 -12.48 -11.29 -7.01
C LEU A 133 -11.56 -12.23 -7.77
N GLN A 134 -10.43 -11.71 -8.20
CA GLN A 134 -9.38 -12.48 -8.87
C GLN A 134 -8.12 -12.54 -7.99
N PHE A 135 -7.45 -13.69 -8.03
CA PHE A 135 -6.14 -13.89 -7.42
C PHE A 135 -5.10 -13.95 -8.55
N ILE A 136 -4.11 -13.08 -8.49
CA ILE A 136 -3.05 -12.99 -9.49
C ILE A 136 -1.71 -13.10 -8.76
N ASP A 137 -0.92 -14.09 -9.11
CA ASP A 137 0.32 -14.40 -8.38
C ASP A 137 1.40 -13.35 -8.57
N PHE A 138 1.51 -12.79 -9.78
CA PHE A 138 2.67 -11.96 -10.12
C PHE A 138 2.35 -10.89 -11.16
N CYS A 139 2.97 -9.73 -10.96
CA CYS A 139 3.06 -8.66 -11.95
C CYS A 139 4.53 -8.21 -12.05
N GLU A 140 5.15 -8.40 -13.20
CA GLU A 140 6.55 -8.04 -13.42
C GLU A 140 6.79 -6.53 -13.24
N VAL A 141 5.86 -5.71 -13.71
CA VAL A 141 5.94 -4.25 -13.68
C VAL A 141 4.79 -3.69 -12.86
N MET A 142 4.98 -3.57 -11.56
CA MET A 142 3.96 -3.10 -10.62
C MET A 142 3.27 -1.78 -11.02
N PRO A 143 3.96 -0.76 -11.61
CA PRO A 143 3.29 0.42 -12.15
C PRO A 143 2.14 0.13 -13.11
N LEU A 144 2.17 -0.96 -13.90
CA LEU A 144 1.05 -1.36 -14.76
C LEU A 144 -0.19 -1.74 -13.95
N ALA A 145 -0.03 -2.53 -12.89
CA ALA A 145 -1.12 -2.92 -12.00
C ALA A 145 -1.73 -1.70 -11.30
N TYR A 146 -0.89 -0.80 -10.80
CA TYR A 146 -1.37 0.48 -10.24
C TYR A 146 -2.05 1.35 -11.30
N LYS A 147 -1.52 1.44 -12.52
CA LYS A 147 -2.15 2.23 -13.59
C LYS A 147 -3.53 1.69 -13.94
N LEU A 148 -3.69 0.38 -13.97
CA LEU A 148 -4.95 -0.31 -14.23
C LEU A 148 -6.00 -0.03 -13.14
N SER A 149 -5.61 0.00 -11.87
CA SER A 149 -6.54 0.15 -10.75
C SER A 149 -7.17 1.54 -10.66
N ASP A 150 -8.38 1.62 -10.12
CA ASP A 150 -9.04 2.86 -9.70
C ASP A 150 -8.76 3.16 -8.22
N ILE A 151 -8.71 2.12 -7.39
CA ILE A 151 -8.54 2.19 -5.95
C ILE A 151 -7.50 1.15 -5.54
N VAL A 152 -6.62 1.52 -4.63
CA VAL A 152 -5.63 0.60 -4.05
C VAL A 152 -5.94 0.37 -2.57
N ILE A 153 -5.72 -0.86 -2.11
CA ILE A 153 -5.93 -1.26 -0.72
C ILE A 153 -4.62 -1.74 -0.10
N SER A 154 -4.41 -1.37 1.16
CA SER A 154 -3.37 -1.94 2.02
C SER A 154 -4.02 -2.34 3.35
N SER A 155 -4.39 -3.61 3.48
CA SER A 155 -5.23 -4.14 4.56
C SER A 155 -4.46 -4.81 5.68
N SER A 156 -3.18 -4.49 5.85
CA SER A 156 -2.34 -5.12 6.88
C SER A 156 -2.98 -5.04 8.26
N ILE A 157 -3.03 -6.16 8.99
CA ILE A 157 -3.55 -6.26 10.36
C ILE A 157 -2.44 -6.17 11.42
N GLU A 158 -1.19 -6.25 10.98
CA GLU A 158 -0.02 -5.98 11.83
C GLU A 158 0.72 -4.73 11.32
N PRO A 159 1.39 -3.98 12.19
CA PRO A 159 2.05 -2.74 11.82
C PRO A 159 3.16 -2.94 10.78
N GLU A 160 3.05 -2.27 9.66
CA GLU A 160 4.13 -2.20 8.66
C GLU A 160 5.20 -1.18 9.09
N ALA A 161 6.45 -1.49 8.79
CA ALA A 161 7.56 -0.59 9.09
C ALA A 161 7.46 0.76 8.35
N PHE A 162 6.86 0.79 7.14
CA PHE A 162 6.77 2.02 6.33
C PHE A 162 5.45 2.14 5.54
N GLY A 163 4.92 1.05 4.96
CA GLY A 163 3.73 1.10 4.12
C GLY A 163 4.05 1.42 2.64
N ARG A 164 4.90 0.60 2.02
CA ARG A 164 5.32 0.79 0.63
C ARG A 164 4.16 0.88 -0.35
N VAL A 165 3.14 0.03 -0.21
CA VAL A 165 1.95 0.01 -1.08
C VAL A 165 1.28 1.38 -1.11
N ALA A 166 1.16 2.03 0.05
CA ALA A 166 0.53 3.34 0.15
C ALA A 166 1.32 4.43 -0.60
N VAL A 167 2.65 4.39 -0.51
CA VAL A 167 3.52 5.36 -1.21
C VAL A 167 3.53 5.10 -2.71
N GLU A 168 3.56 3.83 -3.14
CA GLU A 168 3.53 3.43 -4.55
C GLU A 168 2.19 3.83 -5.22
N ALA A 169 1.05 3.58 -4.56
CA ALA A 169 -0.26 4.00 -5.03
C ALA A 169 -0.35 5.53 -5.19
N GLN A 170 0.05 6.28 -4.18
CA GLN A 170 0.09 7.75 -4.22
C GLN A 170 1.03 8.28 -5.31
N ALA A 171 2.20 7.66 -5.51
CA ALA A 171 3.12 8.00 -6.59
C ALA A 171 2.47 7.81 -7.97
N MET A 172 1.64 6.79 -8.13
CA MET A 172 0.87 6.50 -9.34
C MET A 172 -0.44 7.30 -9.43
N LYS A 173 -0.65 8.28 -8.53
CA LYS A 173 -1.87 9.10 -8.44
C LYS A 173 -3.14 8.27 -8.23
N LYS A 174 -3.06 7.19 -7.44
CA LYS A 174 -4.21 6.35 -7.13
C LYS A 174 -4.69 6.61 -5.71
N PRO A 175 -6.00 6.78 -5.51
CA PRO A 175 -6.60 6.76 -4.19
C PRO A 175 -6.20 5.47 -3.46
N ILE A 176 -5.74 5.60 -2.23
CA ILE A 176 -5.36 4.50 -1.36
C ILE A 176 -6.27 4.44 -0.14
N ILE A 177 -6.71 3.25 0.24
CA ILE A 177 -7.37 2.99 1.51
C ILE A 177 -6.47 2.04 2.28
N ALA A 178 -6.00 2.44 3.45
CA ALA A 178 -5.06 1.65 4.23
C ALA A 178 -5.47 1.53 5.69
N SER A 179 -5.04 0.46 6.34
CA SER A 179 -5.20 0.29 7.78
C SER A 179 -4.40 1.35 8.55
N ASN A 180 -5.03 1.91 9.60
CA ASN A 180 -4.47 3.00 10.42
C ASN A 180 -3.49 2.47 11.46
N ILE A 181 -2.48 1.71 11.03
CA ILE A 181 -1.46 1.12 11.91
C ILE A 181 -0.05 1.26 11.34
N GLY A 182 0.94 1.21 12.21
CA GLY A 182 2.36 1.24 11.84
C GLY A 182 2.76 2.44 11.01
N GLY A 183 3.70 2.26 10.11
CA GLY A 183 4.19 3.31 9.20
C GLY A 183 3.18 3.72 8.13
N SER A 184 2.16 2.92 7.82
CA SER A 184 1.15 3.26 6.80
C SER A 184 0.43 4.56 7.14
N LYS A 185 0.08 4.79 8.42
CA LYS A 185 -0.57 6.02 8.87
C LYS A 185 0.26 7.30 8.69
N GLU A 186 1.59 7.16 8.56
CA GLU A 186 2.48 8.31 8.35
C GLU A 186 2.57 8.72 6.86
N THR A 187 2.25 7.76 5.99
CA THR A 187 2.37 7.94 4.54
C THR A 187 1.11 8.52 3.89
N ILE A 188 -0.01 8.55 4.61
CA ILE A 188 -1.30 9.01 4.09
C ILE A 188 -1.78 10.23 4.87
N ILE A 189 -2.26 11.25 4.17
CA ILE A 189 -3.03 12.35 4.75
C ILE A 189 -4.50 11.96 4.63
N ASN A 190 -5.09 11.48 5.74
CA ASN A 190 -6.44 10.93 5.77
C ASN A 190 -7.47 11.94 5.25
N GLY A 191 -8.38 11.48 4.38
CA GLY A 191 -9.39 12.28 3.71
C GLY A 191 -8.88 13.20 2.59
N LYS A 192 -7.54 13.26 2.37
CA LYS A 192 -6.92 14.15 1.37
C LYS A 192 -6.10 13.40 0.33
N SER A 193 -5.12 12.62 0.74
CA SER A 193 -4.28 11.82 -0.17
C SER A 193 -4.64 10.34 -0.21
N GLY A 194 -5.67 9.96 0.52
CA GLY A 194 -6.18 8.61 0.71
C GLY A 194 -7.01 8.53 1.99
N PHE A 195 -7.36 7.32 2.38
CA PHE A 195 -8.21 7.06 3.55
C PHE A 195 -7.55 6.06 4.48
N LEU A 196 -7.79 6.24 5.78
CA LEU A 196 -7.36 5.34 6.83
C LEU A 196 -8.57 4.72 7.51
N TYR A 197 -8.48 3.43 7.85
CA TYR A 197 -9.54 2.71 8.56
C TYR A 197 -8.94 1.83 9.69
N ASN A 198 -9.77 1.43 10.65
CA ASN A 198 -9.35 0.51 11.71
C ASN A 198 -9.08 -0.88 11.13
N ALA A 199 -7.85 -1.39 11.25
CA ALA A 199 -7.39 -2.65 10.68
C ALA A 199 -8.27 -3.87 11.06
N GLU A 200 -8.91 -3.84 12.22
CA GLU A 200 -9.78 -4.92 12.72
C GLU A 200 -11.24 -4.81 12.24
N ASP A 201 -11.60 -3.70 11.55
CA ASP A 201 -12.98 -3.43 11.17
C ASP A 201 -13.21 -3.50 9.64
N PRO A 202 -13.60 -4.68 9.11
CA PRO A 202 -13.94 -4.82 7.70
C PRO A 202 -15.20 -4.03 7.30
N ARG A 203 -16.08 -3.66 8.25
CA ARG A 203 -17.27 -2.83 7.97
C ARG A 203 -16.86 -1.39 7.66
N GLU A 204 -15.89 -0.85 8.41
CA GLU A 204 -15.34 0.48 8.11
C GLU A 204 -14.66 0.50 6.75
N LEU A 205 -13.88 -0.54 6.40
CA LEU A 205 -13.29 -0.68 5.06
C LEU A 205 -14.37 -0.73 3.97
N ALA A 206 -15.42 -1.53 4.15
CA ALA A 206 -16.52 -1.64 3.20
C ALA A 206 -17.26 -0.29 3.02
N LYS A 207 -17.50 0.44 4.11
CA LYS A 207 -18.13 1.77 4.09
C LYS A 207 -17.29 2.76 3.28
N ILE A 208 -15.99 2.83 3.53
CA ILE A 208 -15.07 3.72 2.79
C ILE A 208 -15.01 3.29 1.32
N LEU A 209 -14.90 1.98 1.03
CA LEU A 209 -14.92 1.45 -0.34
C LEU A 209 -16.19 1.88 -1.08
N ASN A 210 -17.37 1.70 -0.46
CA ASN A 210 -18.65 2.10 -1.07
C ASN A 210 -18.67 3.59 -1.40
N THR A 211 -18.17 4.43 -0.49
CA THR A 211 -18.07 5.87 -0.74
C THR A 211 -17.12 6.18 -1.91
N VAL A 212 -15.93 5.60 -1.91
CA VAL A 212 -14.88 5.90 -2.91
C VAL A 212 -15.23 5.36 -4.30
N ILE A 213 -15.89 4.22 -4.40
CA ILE A 213 -16.38 3.65 -5.68
C ILE A 213 -17.37 4.61 -6.37
N GLN A 214 -18.20 5.32 -5.59
CA GLN A 214 -19.21 6.23 -6.10
C GLN A 214 -18.68 7.61 -6.48
N LEU A 215 -17.43 7.93 -6.11
CA LEU A 215 -16.81 9.21 -6.48
C LEU A 215 -16.63 9.31 -8.00
N ASP A 216 -16.88 10.52 -8.51
CA ASP A 216 -16.59 10.85 -9.89
C ASP A 216 -15.09 10.86 -10.18
N LYS A 217 -14.75 10.82 -11.46
CA LYS A 217 -13.36 10.73 -11.93
C LYS A 217 -12.52 11.94 -11.50
N ASP A 218 -13.10 13.12 -11.42
CA ASP A 218 -12.38 14.35 -11.08
C ASP A 218 -12.02 14.37 -9.61
N THR A 219 -12.92 13.94 -8.74
CA THR A 219 -12.68 13.78 -7.31
C THR A 219 -11.60 12.70 -7.06
N LEU A 220 -11.67 11.54 -7.72
CA LEU A 220 -10.63 10.50 -7.63
C LEU A 220 -9.27 11.02 -8.10
N ASN A 221 -9.24 11.76 -9.20
CA ASN A 221 -8.02 12.39 -9.71
C ASN A 221 -7.45 13.44 -8.74
N SER A 222 -8.31 14.21 -8.09
CA SER A 222 -7.91 15.20 -7.08
C SER A 222 -7.21 14.52 -5.90
N ILE A 223 -7.79 13.44 -5.35
CA ILE A 223 -7.19 12.65 -4.27
C ILE A 223 -5.85 12.07 -4.73
N GLY A 224 -5.80 11.50 -5.93
CA GLY A 224 -4.57 10.93 -6.49
C GLY A 224 -3.46 11.99 -6.68
N ASN A 225 -3.81 13.21 -7.13
CA ASN A 225 -2.86 14.31 -7.28
C ASN A 225 -2.32 14.79 -5.93
N GLU A 226 -3.15 14.88 -4.90
CA GLU A 226 -2.72 15.20 -3.54
C GLU A 226 -1.80 14.09 -2.99
N GLY A 227 -2.10 12.82 -3.29
CA GLY A 227 -1.20 11.70 -2.99
C GLY A 227 0.16 11.87 -3.64
N ARG A 228 0.22 12.18 -4.94
CA ARG A 228 1.49 12.40 -5.65
C ARG A 228 2.28 13.55 -5.05
N LYS A 229 1.62 14.68 -4.72
CA LYS A 229 2.28 15.83 -4.06
C LYS A 229 2.88 15.44 -2.71
N ASN A 230 2.14 14.68 -1.90
CA ASN A 230 2.61 14.21 -0.60
C ASN A 230 3.88 13.35 -0.73
N VAL A 231 3.87 12.38 -1.66
CA VAL A 231 4.99 11.47 -1.88
C VAL A 231 6.20 12.22 -2.44
N THR A 232 6.03 13.09 -3.43
CA THR A 232 7.12 13.90 -4.00
C THR A 232 7.78 14.77 -2.93
N LYS A 233 7.00 15.31 -2.01
CA LYS A 233 7.53 16.15 -0.93
C LYS A 233 8.32 15.38 0.12
N LYS A 234 7.86 14.16 0.49
CA LYS A 234 8.35 13.48 1.69
C LYS A 234 9.12 12.19 1.41
N PHE A 235 8.79 11.47 0.33
CA PHE A 235 9.20 10.09 0.13
C PHE A 235 9.94 9.86 -1.21
N ASP A 236 10.62 10.87 -1.70
CA ASP A 236 11.47 10.76 -2.88
C ASP A 236 12.76 10.01 -2.53
N VAL A 237 13.15 9.05 -3.38
CA VAL A 237 14.37 8.26 -3.20
C VAL A 237 15.64 9.12 -3.28
N GLU A 238 15.65 10.13 -4.13
CA GLU A 238 16.81 11.03 -4.25
C GLU A 238 17.03 11.79 -2.94
N LYS A 239 15.96 12.32 -2.35
CA LYS A 239 16.02 12.99 -1.06
C LYS A 239 16.50 12.06 0.05
N MET A 240 16.01 10.81 0.06
CA MET A 240 16.48 9.78 1.00
C MET A 240 17.99 9.55 0.84
N CYS A 241 18.46 9.37 -0.39
CA CYS A 241 19.87 9.12 -0.70
C CYS A 241 20.76 10.31 -0.31
N GLN A 242 20.35 11.53 -0.67
CA GLN A 242 21.09 12.76 -0.34
C GLN A 242 21.22 12.96 1.18
N THR A 243 20.10 12.77 1.91
CA THR A 243 20.11 12.89 3.37
C THR A 243 21.01 11.83 4.01
N THR A 244 20.91 10.58 3.55
CA THR A 244 21.76 9.47 4.04
C THR A 244 23.24 9.75 3.77
N PHE A 245 23.56 10.22 2.58
CA PHE A 245 24.93 10.55 2.20
C PHE A 245 25.51 11.72 3.03
N THR A 246 24.70 12.72 3.32
CA THR A 246 25.09 13.84 4.20
C THR A 246 25.43 13.35 5.61
N GLU A 247 24.63 12.44 6.17
CA GLU A 247 24.92 11.87 7.49
C GLU A 247 26.18 11.00 7.49
N TYR A 248 26.45 10.25 6.41
CA TYR A 248 27.70 9.50 6.28
C TYR A 248 28.94 10.42 6.20
N LYS A 249 28.85 11.53 5.46
CA LYS A 249 29.94 12.52 5.43
C LYS A 249 30.25 13.07 6.83
N LYS A 250 29.22 13.42 7.60
CA LYS A 250 29.40 13.89 8.99
C LYS A 250 30.10 12.84 9.86
N LEU A 251 29.77 11.57 9.71
CA LEU A 251 30.39 10.47 10.46
C LEU A 251 31.86 10.26 10.09
N LEU A 252 32.23 10.51 8.85
CA LEU A 252 33.58 10.34 8.33
C LEU A 252 34.44 11.62 8.41
N ASN A 253 33.88 12.72 8.92
CA ASN A 253 34.50 14.06 8.94
C ASN A 253 34.95 14.55 7.55
N LEU A 254 34.13 14.27 6.51
CA LEU A 254 34.33 14.66 5.11
C LEU A 254 33.51 15.89 4.72
#